data_852dbba996f68d3d53be4caead39c47f
#
_entry.id   852dbba996f68d3d53be4caead39c47f
#
_cell.length_a   1.000
_cell.length_b   1.000
_cell.length_c   1.000
_cell.angle_alpha   90.00
_cell.angle_beta   90.00
_cell.angle_gamma   90.00
#
_symmetry.space_group_name_H-M   'P 1'
#
loop_
_entity.id
_entity.type
_entity.pdbx_description
1 polymer ?
#
loop_
_entity_poly.entity_id
_entity_poly.type
_entity_poly.pdbx_seq_one_letter_code
_entity_poly.pdbx_strand_id
1 'polypeptide(L)'
;GKCVYRRMEPECEGRSFVEVTGANTVCEVFVNGSFVGRHINGYSMFRFEITEFLREGNNLLELTVDNSADELLYPQMADFTFYGGLYRDVNIVTDVAPTHFALLDKSLCGVYITPKTDGRVYVKSVPEGCTDGCEKRFTVTDAEGSTVASVTVPADKAEARLDIPEPILWQGMKAPYLYTLTAEMLRGGEVIDCVSDRFGLREFYFDSDKGFFLNGEHMTVSYTHLRAHET
;
A
#
# COMPACT_ATOMS: atom_id res chain seq x y z
N GLY A 1 -3.19 24.20 -10.85
CA GLY A 1 -2.27 24.39 -11.98
C GLY A 1 -1.42 23.17 -12.23
N LYS A 2 -0.72 23.10 -13.37
CA LYS A 2 0.10 21.97 -13.80
C LYS A 2 1.56 22.19 -13.41
N CYS A 3 2.16 21.19 -12.75
CA CYS A 3 3.59 21.11 -12.44
C CYS A 3 4.23 19.96 -13.21
N VAL A 4 5.51 20.12 -13.56
CA VAL A 4 6.32 19.10 -14.24
C VAL A 4 7.55 18.80 -13.40
N TYR A 5 7.72 17.53 -13.03
CA TYR A 5 8.85 17.02 -12.27
C TYR A 5 9.71 16.16 -13.19
N ARG A 6 11.02 16.35 -13.15
CA ARG A 6 11.97 15.62 -13.99
C ARG A 6 13.15 15.11 -13.18
N ARG A 7 13.53 13.87 -13.42
CA ARG A 7 14.71 13.29 -12.83
C ARG A 7 15.41 12.37 -13.84
N MET A 8 16.74 12.37 -13.82
CA MET A 8 17.53 11.38 -14.53
C MET A 8 17.73 10.19 -13.61
N GLU A 9 17.28 9.04 -14.07
CA GLU A 9 17.47 7.77 -13.39
C GLU A 9 18.60 7.00 -14.06
N PRO A 10 19.41 6.27 -13.29
CA PRO A 10 20.42 5.38 -13.88
C PRO A 10 19.75 4.26 -14.67
N GLU A 11 20.56 3.49 -15.35
CA GLU A 11 20.11 2.24 -15.96
C GLU A 11 19.48 1.33 -14.89
N CYS A 12 18.29 0.80 -15.22
CA CYS A 12 17.57 -0.14 -14.38
C CYS A 12 17.65 -1.53 -15.02
N GLU A 13 18.06 -2.51 -14.25
CA GLU A 13 18.09 -3.89 -14.68
C GLU A 13 16.75 -4.57 -14.40
N GLY A 14 16.38 -5.53 -15.27
CA GLY A 14 15.22 -6.35 -15.08
C GLY A 14 13.88 -5.61 -15.21
N ARG A 15 12.82 -6.26 -14.74
CA ARG A 15 11.47 -5.71 -14.72
C ARG A 15 11.38 -4.56 -13.73
N SER A 16 10.92 -3.41 -14.18
CA SER A 16 10.98 -2.16 -13.41
C SER A 16 9.66 -1.41 -13.41
N PHE A 17 9.37 -0.75 -12.28
CA PHE A 17 8.14 0.02 -12.05
C PHE A 17 8.45 1.39 -11.47
N VAL A 18 7.67 2.39 -11.85
CA VAL A 18 7.55 3.62 -11.09
C VAL A 18 6.39 3.49 -10.10
N GLU A 19 6.66 3.81 -8.85
CA GLU A 19 5.68 3.86 -7.77
C GLU A 19 5.53 5.30 -7.29
N VAL A 20 4.29 5.79 -7.24
CA VAL A 20 3.96 7.12 -6.73
C VAL A 20 2.99 6.97 -5.57
N THR A 21 3.39 7.38 -4.38
CA THR A 21 2.60 7.18 -3.17
C THR A 21 1.58 8.29 -2.92
N GLY A 22 1.68 9.41 -3.67
CA GLY A 22 0.68 10.47 -3.66
C GLY A 22 1.02 11.63 -4.59
N ALA A 23 0.11 11.90 -5.53
CA ALA A 23 0.22 12.99 -6.50
C ALA A 23 -1.16 13.61 -6.75
N ASN A 24 -1.36 14.86 -6.34
CA ASN A 24 -2.69 15.48 -6.41
C ASN A 24 -2.80 16.48 -7.57
N THR A 25 -3.71 16.26 -8.50
CA THR A 25 -4.86 15.32 -8.53
C THR A 25 -4.74 14.34 -9.68
N VAL A 26 -4.30 14.79 -10.85
CA VAL A 26 -4.08 14.01 -12.06
C VAL A 26 -2.60 13.91 -12.30
N CYS A 27 -2.06 12.72 -12.31
CA CYS A 27 -0.65 12.47 -12.59
C CYS A 27 -0.50 11.70 -13.90
N GLU A 28 0.34 12.19 -14.81
CA GLU A 28 0.78 11.49 -16.00
C GLU A 28 2.26 11.18 -15.90
N VAL A 29 2.65 9.99 -16.26
CA VAL A 29 4.03 9.52 -16.22
C VAL A 29 4.56 9.34 -17.64
N PHE A 30 5.78 9.82 -17.84
CA PHE A 30 6.53 9.65 -19.09
C PHE A 30 7.93 9.14 -18.78
N VAL A 31 8.43 8.26 -19.63
CA VAL A 31 9.83 7.80 -19.60
C VAL A 31 10.44 8.04 -20.97
N ASN A 32 11.58 8.73 -21.01
CA ASN A 32 12.27 9.10 -22.24
C ASN A 32 11.38 9.80 -23.30
N GLY A 33 10.38 10.57 -22.81
CA GLY A 33 9.41 11.26 -23.64
C GLY A 33 8.22 10.41 -24.10
N SER A 34 8.19 9.12 -23.81
CA SER A 34 7.08 8.22 -24.11
C SER A 34 6.07 8.22 -22.96
N PHE A 35 4.78 8.34 -23.28
CA PHE A 35 3.69 8.25 -22.31
C PHE A 35 3.56 6.84 -21.77
N VAL A 36 3.58 6.68 -20.46
CA VAL A 36 3.47 5.40 -19.75
C VAL A 36 2.06 5.17 -19.22
N GLY A 37 1.51 6.18 -18.53
CA GLY A 37 0.19 6.04 -17.92
C GLY A 37 -0.30 7.30 -17.23
N ARG A 38 -1.58 7.28 -16.85
CA ARG A 38 -2.29 8.36 -16.15
C ARG A 38 -3.02 7.81 -14.94
N HIS A 39 -2.88 8.50 -13.80
CA HIS A 39 -3.61 8.23 -12.58
C HIS A 39 -4.44 9.45 -12.16
N ILE A 40 -5.67 9.18 -11.71
CA ILE A 40 -6.61 10.20 -11.25
C ILE A 40 -7.02 9.81 -9.83
N ASN A 41 -6.47 10.45 -8.86
CA ASN A 41 -6.80 10.44 -7.44
C ASN A 41 -5.59 10.92 -6.64
N GLY A 42 -5.77 12.01 -5.88
CA GLY A 42 -4.65 12.62 -5.14
C GLY A 42 -4.14 11.79 -3.97
N TYR A 43 -4.92 10.84 -3.44
CA TYR A 43 -4.64 10.22 -2.14
C TYR A 43 -4.30 8.73 -2.21
N SER A 44 -4.42 8.10 -3.38
CA SER A 44 -4.05 6.70 -3.56
C SER A 44 -2.67 6.54 -4.19
N MET A 45 -1.95 5.52 -3.74
CA MET A 45 -0.74 5.06 -4.39
C MET A 45 -1.08 4.40 -5.72
N PHE A 46 -0.18 4.53 -6.69
CA PHE A 46 -0.26 3.83 -7.96
C PHE A 46 1.12 3.40 -8.46
N ARG A 47 1.14 2.40 -9.33
CA ARG A 47 2.35 1.93 -10.01
C ARG A 47 2.08 1.79 -11.50
N PHE A 48 3.13 2.02 -12.29
CA PHE A 48 3.16 1.70 -13.71
C PHE A 48 4.43 0.93 -14.03
N GLU A 49 4.31 -0.13 -14.82
CA GLU A 49 5.48 -0.80 -15.36
C GLU A 49 6.16 0.09 -16.40
N ILE A 50 7.47 0.25 -16.29
CA ILE A 50 8.26 1.12 -17.15
C ILE A 50 9.31 0.37 -17.96
N THR A 51 9.40 -0.94 -17.83
CA THR A 51 10.45 -1.81 -18.41
C THR A 51 10.65 -1.57 -19.90
N GLU A 52 9.58 -1.52 -20.68
CA GLU A 52 9.65 -1.35 -22.15
C GLU A 52 10.05 0.06 -22.60
N PHE A 53 10.00 1.05 -21.71
CA PHE A 53 10.36 2.45 -21.98
C PHE A 53 11.81 2.78 -21.60
N LEU A 54 12.49 1.86 -20.88
CA LEU A 54 13.87 2.02 -20.46
C LEU A 54 14.83 1.75 -21.61
N ARG A 55 15.99 2.36 -21.55
CA ARG A 55 17.12 2.20 -22.48
C ARG A 55 18.42 2.08 -21.72
N GLU A 56 19.46 1.60 -22.37
CA GLU A 56 20.83 1.60 -21.81
C GLU A 56 21.25 3.00 -21.37
N GLY A 57 21.91 3.08 -20.23
CA GLY A 57 22.39 4.31 -19.60
C GLY A 57 21.28 5.09 -18.91
N ASN A 58 21.39 6.41 -18.94
CA ASN A 58 20.47 7.29 -18.19
C ASN A 58 19.08 7.38 -18.84
N ASN A 59 18.05 7.30 -18.03
CA ASN A 59 16.65 7.42 -18.40
C ASN A 59 16.04 8.70 -17.81
N LEU A 60 15.28 9.44 -18.61
CA LEU A 60 14.56 10.61 -18.14
C LEU A 60 13.16 10.18 -17.67
N LEU A 61 12.91 10.24 -16.37
CA LEU A 61 11.59 10.14 -15.78
C LEU A 61 10.96 11.52 -15.69
N GLU A 62 9.75 11.68 -16.22
CA GLU A 62 8.97 12.89 -16.12
C GLU A 62 7.57 12.58 -15.57
N LEU A 63 7.15 13.33 -14.55
CA LEU A 63 5.80 13.29 -14.01
C LEU A 63 5.17 14.66 -14.19
N THR A 64 4.00 14.71 -14.80
CA THR A 64 3.18 15.91 -14.82
C THR A 64 2.04 15.77 -13.85
N VAL A 65 1.85 16.74 -12.97
CA VAL A 65 0.77 16.71 -11.98
C VAL A 65 -0.07 17.97 -12.13
N ASP A 66 -1.37 17.78 -12.34
CA ASP A 66 -2.34 18.85 -12.51
C ASP A 66 -3.40 18.80 -11.41
N ASN A 67 -3.54 19.87 -10.65
CA ASN A 67 -4.58 20.05 -9.63
C ASN A 67 -5.60 21.13 -10.03
N SER A 68 -5.73 21.42 -11.30
CA SER A 68 -6.78 22.32 -11.80
C SER A 68 -8.16 21.73 -11.48
N ALA A 69 -9.15 22.62 -11.31
CA ALA A 69 -10.53 22.20 -11.12
C ALA A 69 -11.02 21.40 -12.34
N ASP A 70 -11.61 20.23 -12.08
CA ASP A 70 -12.19 19.36 -13.09
C ASP A 70 -13.51 18.79 -12.54
N GLU A 71 -14.57 18.81 -13.34
CA GLU A 71 -15.89 18.34 -12.93
C GLU A 71 -15.94 16.83 -12.65
N LEU A 72 -15.00 16.06 -13.18
CA LEU A 72 -14.87 14.61 -12.96
C LEU A 72 -14.10 14.25 -11.67
N LEU A 73 -13.57 15.25 -10.99
CA LEU A 73 -12.79 15.09 -9.77
C LEU A 73 -13.61 15.52 -8.55
N TYR A 74 -13.20 15.05 -7.37
CA TYR A 74 -13.81 15.50 -6.14
C TYR A 74 -13.65 17.03 -5.96
N PRO A 75 -14.66 17.72 -5.39
CA PRO A 75 -14.60 19.15 -5.17
C PRO A 75 -13.41 19.52 -4.28
N GLN A 76 -12.56 20.46 -4.73
CA GLN A 76 -11.45 21.01 -3.95
C GLN A 76 -11.93 22.23 -3.14
N MET A 77 -13.05 22.09 -2.46
CA MET A 77 -13.66 23.13 -1.63
C MET A 77 -13.97 22.56 -0.25
N ALA A 78 -13.12 22.85 0.71
CA ALA A 78 -13.29 22.50 2.11
C ALA A 78 -12.51 23.47 3.00
N ASP A 79 -12.66 23.35 4.31
CA ASP A 79 -12.02 24.21 5.31
C ASP A 79 -10.54 23.89 5.52
N PHE A 80 -9.93 23.06 4.69
CA PHE A 80 -8.54 22.68 4.75
C PHE A 80 -7.85 22.80 3.40
N THR A 81 -6.51 22.85 3.42
CA THR A 81 -5.70 23.00 2.23
C THR A 81 -5.65 21.70 1.43
N PHE A 82 -5.95 21.79 0.14
CA PHE A 82 -5.67 20.73 -0.82
C PHE A 82 -4.26 20.93 -1.39
N TYR A 83 -3.36 20.04 -1.04
CA TYR A 83 -1.99 20.09 -1.55
C TYR A 83 -1.99 19.68 -3.02
N GLY A 84 -1.31 20.47 -3.87
CA GLY A 84 -1.07 20.13 -5.28
C GLY A 84 0.29 19.48 -5.49
N GLY A 85 0.47 18.82 -6.61
CA GLY A 85 1.76 18.27 -7.02
C GLY A 85 2.10 16.93 -6.34
N LEU A 86 3.40 16.61 -6.34
CA LEU A 86 3.95 15.45 -5.62
C LEU A 86 4.14 15.83 -4.15
N TYR A 87 3.39 15.24 -3.26
CA TYR A 87 3.44 15.50 -1.82
C TYR A 87 3.84 14.27 -0.99
N ARG A 88 4.11 13.15 -1.66
CA ARG A 88 4.65 11.91 -1.10
C ARG A 88 5.75 11.37 -2.03
N ASP A 89 6.29 10.22 -1.67
CA ASP A 89 7.44 9.62 -2.33
C ASP A 89 7.15 9.16 -3.76
N VAL A 90 8.20 9.23 -4.58
CA VAL A 90 8.27 8.60 -5.90
C VAL A 90 9.45 7.64 -5.87
N ASN A 91 9.19 6.37 -6.06
CA ASN A 91 10.16 5.30 -6.01
C ASN A 91 10.29 4.61 -7.37
N ILE A 92 11.48 4.11 -7.66
CA ILE A 92 11.70 3.15 -8.74
C ILE A 92 11.93 1.79 -8.10
N VAL A 93 11.09 0.83 -8.46
CA VAL A 93 11.23 -0.58 -8.06
C VAL A 93 11.86 -1.31 -9.23
N THR A 94 13.02 -1.89 -9.03
CA THR A 94 13.83 -2.55 -10.08
C THR A 94 14.12 -3.98 -9.73
N ASP A 95 14.58 -4.76 -10.71
CA ASP A 95 15.02 -6.16 -10.53
C ASP A 95 13.93 -7.04 -9.90
N VAL A 96 12.70 -6.84 -10.33
CA VAL A 96 11.56 -7.62 -9.82
C VAL A 96 11.70 -9.07 -10.27
N ALA A 97 11.71 -9.98 -9.31
CA ALA A 97 11.84 -11.41 -9.57
C ALA A 97 10.76 -11.91 -10.56
N PRO A 98 11.05 -12.88 -11.45
CA PRO A 98 10.07 -13.42 -12.38
C PRO A 98 8.83 -14.03 -11.70
N THR A 99 8.98 -14.47 -10.45
CA THR A 99 7.87 -14.94 -9.61
C THR A 99 7.87 -14.09 -8.33
N HIS A 100 6.80 -13.35 -8.11
CA HIS A 100 6.69 -12.38 -7.02
C HIS A 100 5.22 -12.21 -6.60
N PHE A 101 4.96 -11.45 -5.54
CA PHE A 101 3.62 -10.97 -5.22
C PHE A 101 3.22 -9.83 -6.16
N ALA A 102 1.98 -9.84 -6.63
CA ALA A 102 1.49 -8.93 -7.66
C ALA A 102 1.69 -7.45 -7.27
N LEU A 103 2.38 -6.70 -8.11
CA LEU A 103 2.66 -5.28 -7.89
C LEU A 103 1.56 -4.35 -8.41
N LEU A 104 0.78 -4.80 -9.40
CA LEU A 104 -0.27 -4.01 -10.03
C LEU A 104 -1.69 -4.37 -9.56
N ASP A 105 -1.85 -5.39 -8.70
CA ASP A 105 -3.16 -5.76 -8.16
C ASP A 105 -3.67 -4.67 -7.24
N LYS A 106 -4.66 -3.88 -7.71
CA LYS A 106 -5.25 -2.73 -7.01
C LYS A 106 -4.22 -1.71 -6.47
N SER A 107 -3.09 -1.58 -7.16
CA SER A 107 -1.96 -0.72 -6.77
C SER A 107 -1.38 -1.05 -5.38
N LEU A 108 -1.59 -2.26 -4.89
CA LEU A 108 -1.04 -2.79 -3.64
C LEU A 108 0.03 -3.85 -3.94
N CYS A 109 0.64 -4.39 -2.91
CA CYS A 109 1.69 -5.40 -3.04
C CYS A 109 1.18 -6.84 -3.17
N GLY A 110 -0.05 -7.05 -3.64
CA GLY A 110 -0.62 -8.40 -3.84
C GLY A 110 -0.81 -9.23 -2.56
N VAL A 111 -0.67 -8.63 -1.38
CA VAL A 111 -0.87 -9.26 -0.07
C VAL A 111 -1.90 -8.46 0.72
N TYR A 112 -2.96 -9.12 1.17
CA TYR A 112 -4.09 -8.50 1.86
C TYR A 112 -4.29 -9.15 3.21
N ILE A 113 -4.29 -8.37 4.27
CA ILE A 113 -4.42 -8.83 5.65
C ILE A 113 -5.81 -8.50 6.17
N THR A 114 -6.52 -9.52 6.65
CA THR A 114 -7.83 -9.35 7.29
C THR A 114 -7.77 -9.90 8.72
N PRO A 115 -7.41 -9.06 9.70
CA PRO A 115 -7.32 -9.46 11.09
C PRO A 115 -8.69 -9.51 11.76
N LYS A 116 -8.83 -10.35 12.80
CA LYS A 116 -9.98 -10.44 13.69
C LYS A 116 -9.56 -10.20 15.13
N THR A 117 -10.45 -9.68 15.94
CA THR A 117 -10.20 -9.38 17.37
C THR A 117 -9.91 -10.61 18.21
N ASP A 118 -10.30 -11.80 17.75
CA ASP A 118 -10.03 -13.08 18.41
C ASP A 118 -8.66 -13.69 18.07
N GLY A 119 -7.79 -12.94 17.39
CA GLY A 119 -6.43 -13.36 17.02
C GLY A 119 -6.33 -14.09 15.69
N ARG A 120 -7.44 -14.37 15.01
CA ARG A 120 -7.40 -14.94 13.66
C ARG A 120 -6.96 -13.88 12.64
N VAL A 121 -6.01 -14.26 11.80
CA VAL A 121 -5.51 -13.41 10.70
C VAL A 121 -5.66 -14.18 9.39
N TYR A 122 -6.48 -13.66 8.49
CA TYR A 122 -6.63 -14.21 7.16
C TYR A 122 -5.75 -13.41 6.21
N VAL A 123 -4.92 -14.10 5.43
CA VAL A 123 -4.03 -13.50 4.45
C VAL A 123 -4.42 -14.01 3.08
N LYS A 124 -4.89 -13.10 2.24
CA LYS A 124 -5.07 -13.37 0.81
C LYS A 124 -3.84 -12.86 0.07
N SER A 125 -3.34 -13.64 -0.88
CA SER A 125 -2.18 -13.25 -1.69
C SER A 125 -2.39 -13.59 -3.16
N VAL A 126 -1.86 -12.74 -4.01
CA VAL A 126 -1.92 -12.84 -5.47
C VAL A 126 -0.50 -12.95 -5.98
N PRO A 127 -0.03 -14.14 -6.37
CA PRO A 127 1.27 -14.29 -7.02
C PRO A 127 1.20 -13.92 -8.49
N GLU A 128 2.31 -13.45 -9.05
CA GLU A 128 2.57 -13.28 -10.49
C GLU A 128 3.74 -14.16 -10.92
N GLY A 129 3.74 -14.59 -12.19
CA GLY A 129 4.77 -15.44 -12.77
C GLY A 129 4.51 -16.94 -12.57
N CYS A 130 5.55 -17.75 -12.79
CA CYS A 130 5.44 -19.21 -12.67
C CYS A 130 5.58 -19.64 -11.20
N THR A 131 4.49 -20.16 -10.63
CA THR A 131 4.42 -20.60 -9.24
C THR A 131 4.73 -22.08 -9.01
N ASP A 132 5.06 -22.81 -10.08
CA ASP A 132 5.39 -24.24 -9.97
C ASP A 132 6.57 -24.47 -9.03
N GLY A 133 6.39 -25.34 -8.06
CA GLY A 133 7.39 -25.66 -7.04
C GLY A 133 7.67 -24.52 -6.05
N CYS A 134 6.82 -23.49 -6.03
CA CYS A 134 6.91 -22.40 -5.06
C CYS A 134 5.95 -22.61 -3.88
N GLU A 135 6.36 -22.06 -2.74
CA GLU A 135 5.57 -21.97 -1.51
C GLU A 135 5.48 -20.52 -1.05
N LYS A 136 4.48 -20.22 -0.25
CA LYS A 136 4.36 -18.94 0.45
C LYS A 136 4.43 -19.16 1.94
N ARG A 137 5.34 -18.46 2.60
CA ARG A 137 5.43 -18.44 4.06
C ARG A 137 4.92 -17.09 4.56
N PHE A 138 3.97 -17.14 5.49
CA PHE A 138 3.45 -15.98 6.19
C PHE A 138 3.89 -16.06 7.64
N THR A 139 4.57 -15.04 8.12
CA THR A 139 5.05 -14.95 9.51
C THR A 139 4.52 -13.67 10.13
N VAL A 140 3.91 -13.79 11.31
CA VAL A 140 3.48 -12.65 12.12
C VAL A 140 4.44 -12.48 13.28
N THR A 141 4.97 -11.28 13.43
CA THR A 141 5.77 -10.88 14.59
C THR A 141 5.03 -9.84 15.43
N ASP A 142 5.31 -9.84 16.73
CA ASP A 142 4.86 -8.83 17.68
C ASP A 142 5.64 -7.50 17.55
N ALA A 143 5.35 -6.54 18.41
CA ALA A 143 6.03 -5.24 18.42
C ALA A 143 7.52 -5.34 18.82
N GLU A 144 7.90 -6.40 19.50
CA GLU A 144 9.27 -6.71 19.93
C GLU A 144 10.06 -7.50 18.87
N GLY A 145 9.38 -7.90 17.77
CA GLY A 145 9.97 -8.67 16.68
C GLY A 145 9.97 -10.20 16.90
N SER A 146 9.31 -10.69 17.96
CA SER A 146 9.20 -12.14 18.22
C SER A 146 8.12 -12.75 17.34
N THR A 147 8.39 -13.92 16.77
CA THR A 147 7.40 -14.65 15.97
C THR A 147 6.28 -15.18 16.84
N VAL A 148 5.05 -14.76 16.58
CA VAL A 148 3.83 -15.20 17.30
C VAL A 148 2.99 -16.19 16.50
N ALA A 149 3.08 -16.19 15.18
CA ALA A 149 2.43 -17.16 14.31
C ALA A 149 3.18 -17.31 12.98
N SER A 150 3.17 -18.52 12.40
CA SER A 150 3.71 -18.75 11.06
C SER A 150 2.98 -19.89 10.38
N VAL A 151 2.82 -19.79 9.05
CA VAL A 151 2.25 -20.83 8.21
C VAL A 151 2.92 -20.83 6.84
N THR A 152 3.17 -22.03 6.31
CA THR A 152 3.63 -22.20 4.92
C THR A 152 2.55 -22.92 4.14
N VAL A 153 2.26 -22.42 2.94
CA VAL A 153 1.24 -22.97 2.03
C VAL A 153 1.79 -23.02 0.60
N PRO A 154 1.27 -23.91 -0.26
CA PRO A 154 1.59 -23.89 -1.68
C PRO A 154 1.29 -22.52 -2.32
N ALA A 155 2.08 -22.10 -3.32
CA ALA A 155 1.97 -20.76 -3.91
C ALA A 155 0.65 -20.54 -4.67
N ASP A 156 -0.01 -21.58 -5.15
CA ASP A 156 -1.33 -21.56 -5.80
C ASP A 156 -2.49 -21.35 -4.83
N LYS A 157 -2.29 -21.60 -3.53
CA LYS A 157 -3.33 -21.41 -2.53
C LYS A 157 -3.59 -19.92 -2.30
N ALA A 158 -4.78 -19.44 -2.68
CA ALA A 158 -5.12 -18.00 -2.64
C ALA A 158 -5.14 -17.41 -1.22
N GLU A 159 -5.50 -18.21 -0.19
CA GLU A 159 -5.69 -17.72 1.18
C GLU A 159 -4.98 -18.61 2.19
N ALA A 160 -4.46 -17.99 3.24
CA ALA A 160 -3.91 -18.65 4.41
C ALA A 160 -4.55 -18.09 5.69
N ARG A 161 -4.52 -18.85 6.76
CA ARG A 161 -4.96 -18.44 8.09
C ARG A 161 -3.84 -18.64 9.08
N LEU A 162 -3.64 -17.64 9.93
CA LEU A 162 -2.80 -17.69 11.11
C LEU A 162 -3.66 -17.44 12.35
N ASP A 163 -3.24 -17.97 13.49
CA ASP A 163 -3.88 -17.74 14.78
C ASP A 163 -2.84 -17.20 15.75
N ILE A 164 -3.07 -15.98 16.25
CA ILE A 164 -2.20 -15.32 17.23
C ILE A 164 -2.73 -15.70 18.62
N PRO A 165 -1.97 -16.44 19.44
CA PRO A 165 -2.36 -16.70 20.80
C PRO A 165 -2.29 -15.41 21.62
N GLU A 166 -3.25 -15.22 22.55
CA GLU A 166 -3.31 -14.05 23.45
C GLU A 166 -3.21 -12.71 22.70
N PRO A 167 -4.15 -12.42 21.78
CA PRO A 167 -4.04 -11.27 20.89
C PRO A 167 -4.15 -9.94 21.63
N ILE A 168 -3.25 -9.01 21.34
CA ILE A 168 -3.28 -7.63 21.83
C ILE A 168 -4.00 -6.76 20.81
N LEU A 169 -5.09 -6.12 21.22
CA LEU A 169 -5.90 -5.30 20.34
C LEU A 169 -5.28 -3.90 20.14
N TRP A 170 -5.44 -3.39 18.94
CA TRP A 170 -5.17 -1.99 18.65
C TRP A 170 -6.34 -1.13 19.17
N GLN A 171 -6.10 -0.27 20.16
CA GLN A 171 -7.13 0.55 20.82
C GLN A 171 -6.92 2.06 20.55
N GLY A 172 -6.59 2.40 19.31
CA GLY A 172 -6.34 3.79 18.94
C GLY A 172 -5.15 4.39 19.71
N MET A 173 -5.29 5.63 20.14
CA MET A 173 -4.23 6.35 20.86
C MET A 173 -3.94 5.76 22.24
N LYS A 174 -4.89 5.03 22.86
CA LYS A 174 -4.71 4.43 24.20
C LYS A 174 -3.72 3.28 24.18
N ALA A 175 -3.77 2.44 23.13
CA ALA A 175 -2.90 1.29 22.93
C ALA A 175 -2.71 1.05 21.41
N PRO A 176 -1.77 1.73 20.75
CA PRO A 176 -1.56 1.65 19.30
C PRO A 176 -0.72 0.41 18.92
N TYR A 177 -1.07 -0.76 19.45
CA TYR A 177 -0.31 -1.99 19.23
C TYR A 177 -0.43 -2.50 17.80
N LEU A 178 0.70 -2.76 17.15
CA LEU A 178 0.77 -3.26 15.79
C LEU A 178 1.61 -4.54 15.73
N TYR A 179 1.12 -5.49 14.97
CA TYR A 179 1.86 -6.66 14.49
C TYR A 179 2.46 -6.38 13.12
N THR A 180 3.48 -7.13 12.74
CA THR A 180 4.03 -7.13 11.38
C THR A 180 3.76 -8.49 10.74
N LEU A 181 3.16 -8.49 9.54
CA LEU A 181 3.11 -9.66 8.66
C LEU A 181 4.28 -9.56 7.68
N THR A 182 5.06 -10.63 7.61
CA THR A 182 6.04 -10.85 6.52
C THR A 182 5.52 -11.99 5.66
N ALA A 183 5.33 -11.72 4.38
CA ALA A 183 4.96 -12.69 3.35
C ALA A 183 6.17 -12.94 2.46
N GLU A 184 6.61 -14.19 2.38
CA GLU A 184 7.75 -14.61 1.59
C GLU A 184 7.31 -15.60 0.51
N MET A 185 7.81 -15.42 -0.71
CA MET A 185 7.73 -16.40 -1.79
C MET A 185 8.99 -17.24 -1.78
N LEU A 186 8.84 -18.55 -1.72
CA LEU A 186 9.95 -19.48 -1.61
C LEU A 186 10.02 -20.39 -2.83
N ARG A 187 11.21 -20.67 -3.32
CA ARG A 187 11.50 -21.72 -4.31
C ARG A 187 12.65 -22.57 -3.84
N GLY A 188 12.41 -23.87 -3.65
CA GLY A 188 13.43 -24.77 -3.12
C GLY A 188 13.93 -24.40 -1.71
N GLY A 189 13.13 -23.70 -0.92
CA GLY A 189 13.47 -23.22 0.42
C GLY A 189 14.16 -21.85 0.46
N GLU A 190 14.55 -21.29 -0.70
CA GLU A 190 15.14 -19.96 -0.81
C GLU A 190 14.07 -18.89 -1.01
N VAL A 191 14.23 -17.74 -0.36
CA VAL A 191 13.33 -16.59 -0.51
C VAL A 191 13.64 -15.90 -1.83
N ILE A 192 12.63 -15.82 -2.73
CA ILE A 192 12.76 -15.18 -4.04
C ILE A 192 11.98 -13.84 -4.11
N ASP A 193 11.05 -13.61 -3.19
CA ASP A 193 10.35 -12.33 -3.04
C ASP A 193 9.84 -12.19 -1.60
N CYS A 194 9.72 -10.96 -1.12
CA CYS A 194 9.32 -10.67 0.26
C CYS A 194 8.56 -9.35 0.35
N VAL A 195 7.40 -9.40 1.01
CA VAL A 195 6.56 -8.23 1.33
C VAL A 195 6.31 -8.19 2.82
N SER A 196 6.42 -7.02 3.43
CA SER A 196 6.13 -6.82 4.84
C SER A 196 5.18 -5.65 5.04
N ASP A 197 4.18 -5.83 5.91
CA ASP A 197 3.22 -4.77 6.27
C ASP A 197 2.81 -4.88 7.73
N ARG A 198 2.43 -3.74 8.32
CA ARG A 198 1.97 -3.66 9.70
C ARG A 198 0.45 -3.62 9.78
N PHE A 199 -0.10 -4.31 10.78
CA PHE A 199 -1.54 -4.33 11.00
C PHE A 199 -1.90 -4.35 12.49
N GLY A 200 -3.08 -3.83 12.83
CA GLY A 200 -3.64 -3.92 14.18
C GLY A 200 -4.86 -4.82 14.22
N LEU A 201 -5.00 -5.59 15.30
CA LEU A 201 -6.20 -6.38 15.55
C LEU A 201 -7.29 -5.46 16.09
N ARG A 202 -8.29 -5.18 15.27
CA ARG A 202 -9.40 -4.29 15.66
C ARG A 202 -10.67 -4.63 14.91
N GLU A 203 -11.79 -4.26 15.51
CA GLU A 203 -13.08 -4.15 14.82
C GLU A 203 -13.72 -2.79 15.16
N PHE A 204 -14.53 -2.28 14.26
CA PHE A 204 -15.28 -1.07 14.52
C PHE A 204 -16.67 -1.14 13.86
N TYR A 205 -17.60 -0.44 14.45
CA TYR A 205 -18.93 -0.25 13.86
C TYR A 205 -19.50 1.12 14.25
N PHE A 206 -20.51 1.54 13.49
CA PHE A 206 -21.27 2.75 13.77
C PHE A 206 -22.70 2.36 14.17
N ASP A 207 -23.13 2.89 15.30
CA ASP A 207 -24.52 2.82 15.76
C ASP A 207 -25.19 4.15 15.47
N SER A 208 -26.44 4.12 14.91
CA SER A 208 -27.15 5.34 14.51
C SER A 208 -27.45 6.30 15.68
N ASP A 209 -27.62 5.76 16.88
CA ASP A 209 -28.00 6.52 18.06
C ASP A 209 -26.83 6.77 19.02
N LYS A 210 -25.87 5.88 19.02
CA LYS A 210 -24.76 5.88 19.99
C LYS A 210 -23.40 6.27 19.39
N GLY A 211 -23.29 6.34 18.04
CA GLY A 211 -22.08 6.76 17.36
C GLY A 211 -21.05 5.66 17.12
N PHE A 212 -19.77 5.96 17.26
CA PHE A 212 -18.66 5.09 16.88
C PHE A 212 -18.21 4.17 18.01
N PHE A 213 -18.00 2.91 17.69
CA PHE A 213 -17.46 1.89 18.60
C PHE A 213 -16.17 1.28 18.03
N LEU A 214 -15.18 1.14 18.88
CA LEU A 214 -13.91 0.44 18.59
C LEU A 214 -13.76 -0.71 19.60
N ASN A 215 -13.62 -1.93 19.09
CA ASN A 215 -13.50 -3.16 19.89
C ASN A 215 -14.60 -3.27 20.98
N GLY A 216 -15.82 -2.86 20.63
CA GLY A 216 -16.97 -2.88 21.54
C GLY A 216 -17.05 -1.70 22.53
N GLU A 217 -16.04 -0.85 22.61
CA GLU A 217 -16.04 0.36 23.45
C GLU A 217 -16.57 1.56 22.65
N HIS A 218 -17.51 2.30 23.23
CA HIS A 218 -17.97 3.58 22.67
C HIS A 218 -16.83 4.60 22.68
N MET A 219 -16.59 5.24 21.56
CA MET A 219 -15.58 6.30 21.41
C MET A 219 -16.22 7.60 20.92
N THR A 220 -15.95 8.68 21.64
CA THR A 220 -16.29 10.02 21.18
C THR A 220 -15.23 10.46 20.17
N VAL A 221 -15.64 10.71 18.93
CA VAL A 221 -14.78 11.34 17.94
C VAL A 221 -14.83 12.85 18.17
N SER A 222 -13.77 13.41 18.76
CA SER A 222 -13.66 14.86 18.95
C SER A 222 -13.02 15.47 17.71
N TYR A 223 -13.71 16.42 17.11
CA TYR A 223 -13.17 17.27 16.06
C TYR A 223 -12.52 18.50 16.72
N THR A 224 -11.21 18.61 16.63
CA THR A 224 -10.45 19.68 17.32
C THR A 224 -10.33 20.98 16.52
N HIS A 225 -10.92 21.05 15.33
CA HIS A 225 -10.88 22.26 14.49
C HIS A 225 -12.06 23.16 14.88
N LEU A 226 -11.80 24.13 15.74
CA LEU A 226 -12.76 25.21 16.00
C LEU A 226 -12.71 26.19 14.82
N ARG A 227 -13.88 26.41 14.18
CA ARG A 227 -14.04 27.51 13.22
C ARG A 227 -13.95 28.83 13.98
N ALA A 228 -13.22 29.79 13.43
CA ALA A 228 -13.04 31.12 14.03
C ALA A 228 -14.36 31.91 14.23
N HIS A 229 -15.49 31.39 13.77
CA HIS A 229 -16.83 32.00 13.87
C HIS A 229 -17.76 31.32 14.87
N GLU A 230 -17.30 30.33 15.62
CA GLU A 230 -18.10 29.59 16.61
C GLU A 230 -17.77 30.00 18.06
N THR A 231 -17.00 31.09 18.23
CA THR A 231 -16.73 31.73 19.54
C THR A 231 -17.41 33.05 19.67
#